data_7c8606f7a3f0bf06ad99dee2524d4973
#
_entry.id   7c8606f7a3f0bf06ad99dee2524d4973
#
_cell.length_a   1.000
_cell.length_b   1.000
_cell.length_c   1.000
_cell.angle_alpha   90.00
_cell.angle_beta   90.00
_cell.angle_gamma   90.00
#
_symmetry.space_group_name_H-M   'P 1'
#
loop_
_entity.id
_entity.type
_entity.pdbx_description
1 polymer ?
#
loop_
_entity_poly.entity_id
_entity_poly.type
_entity_poly.pdbx_seq_one_letter_code
_entity_poly.pdbx_strand_id
1 'polypeptide(L)'
;QLFEIDVFSDVCFGPKNQNLPPEECEKRAKEALEHVGLDESYYAKSPFELSGGQKRRVAIAGVLAMNPKVLILDEPTAGLDPMGRDEILDQIASLHATRGITIILVSHSMEDIAKYVERIIVMNHGVKTFDDTPKKVFAHYKELEAIGLAAPQITYIMHALEEKGLDVDTSAINVDEATASILQALRKKEEDHK
;
A
#
# COMPACT_ATOMS: atom_id res chain seq x y z
N GLN A 1 4.03 15.72 9.51
CA GLN A 1 3.47 16.65 10.50
C GLN A 1 2.82 17.79 9.73
N LEU A 2 1.66 18.26 10.19
CA LEU A 2 0.95 19.41 9.63
C LEU A 2 1.25 20.62 10.51
N PHE A 3 1.68 21.74 9.91
CA PHE A 3 2.26 22.88 10.64
C PHE A 3 1.53 24.20 10.39
N GLU A 4 0.77 24.30 9.27
CA GLU A 4 0.14 25.53 8.83
C GLU A 4 -1.26 25.70 9.44
N ILE A 5 -1.83 26.91 9.29
CA ILE A 5 -3.13 27.28 9.85
C ILE A 5 -4.26 26.50 9.17
N ASP A 6 -4.14 26.25 7.87
CA ASP A 6 -5.12 25.54 7.05
C ASP A 6 -4.46 24.52 6.14
N VAL A 7 -5.28 23.58 5.64
CA VAL A 7 -4.87 22.48 4.76
C VAL A 7 -4.17 22.96 3.51
N PHE A 8 -4.69 23.98 2.85
CA PHE A 8 -4.12 24.43 1.57
C PHE A 8 -2.76 25.06 1.77
N SER A 9 -2.59 25.88 2.79
CA SER A 9 -1.31 26.47 3.17
C SER A 9 -0.27 25.40 3.50
N ASP A 10 -0.68 24.34 4.22
CA ASP A 10 0.20 23.24 4.60
C ASP A 10 0.72 22.46 3.36
N VAL A 11 -0.16 22.20 2.38
CA VAL A 11 0.22 21.54 1.12
C VAL A 11 1.10 22.45 0.24
N CYS A 12 0.91 23.76 0.28
CA CYS A 12 1.76 24.74 -0.41
C CYS A 12 3.16 24.85 0.20
N PHE A 13 3.38 24.43 1.44
CA PHE A 13 4.63 24.62 2.17
C PHE A 13 5.83 23.98 1.46
N GLY A 14 5.67 22.74 0.97
CA GLY A 14 6.72 22.04 0.22
C GLY A 14 7.18 22.78 -1.04
N PRO A 15 6.26 23.10 -1.97
CA PRO A 15 6.56 23.90 -3.16
C PRO A 15 7.17 25.27 -2.88
N LYS A 16 6.70 25.97 -1.83
CA LYS A 16 7.30 27.26 -1.40
C LYS A 16 8.76 27.09 -1.00
N ASN A 17 9.11 26.02 -0.29
CA ASN A 17 10.49 25.72 0.07
C ASN A 17 11.38 25.32 -1.11
N GLN A 18 10.79 24.94 -2.23
CA GLN A 18 11.50 24.77 -3.51
C GLN A 18 11.71 26.10 -4.26
N ASN A 19 11.33 27.24 -3.66
CA ASN A 19 11.40 28.58 -4.25
C ASN A 19 10.59 28.72 -5.56
N LEU A 20 9.47 28.02 -5.66
CA LEU A 20 8.57 28.14 -6.81
C LEU A 20 7.72 29.41 -6.73
N PRO A 21 7.29 29.98 -7.88
CA PRO A 21 6.35 31.10 -7.90
C PRO A 21 5.04 30.74 -7.17
N PRO A 22 4.37 31.71 -6.53
CA PRO A 22 3.13 31.48 -5.80
C PRO A 22 2.06 30.75 -6.62
N GLU A 23 1.85 31.16 -7.87
CA GLU A 23 0.89 30.53 -8.78
C GLU A 23 1.18 29.04 -9.03
N GLU A 24 2.46 28.68 -9.16
CA GLU A 24 2.87 27.28 -9.34
C GLU A 24 2.70 26.48 -8.03
N CYS A 25 2.96 27.09 -6.88
CA CYS A 25 2.72 26.46 -5.57
C CYS A 25 1.24 26.13 -5.39
N GLU A 26 0.35 27.09 -5.67
CA GLU A 26 -1.11 26.91 -5.58
C GLU A 26 -1.61 25.85 -6.54
N LYS A 27 -1.15 25.87 -7.79
CA LYS A 27 -1.51 24.88 -8.81
C LYS A 27 -1.14 23.47 -8.35
N ARG A 28 0.10 23.26 -7.91
CA ARG A 28 0.57 21.96 -7.43
C ARG A 28 -0.15 21.48 -6.18
N ALA A 29 -0.48 22.40 -5.27
CA ALA A 29 -1.25 22.06 -4.08
C ALA A 29 -2.67 21.59 -4.43
N LYS A 30 -3.36 22.26 -5.35
CA LYS A 30 -4.69 21.85 -5.84
C LYS A 30 -4.65 20.48 -6.48
N GLU A 31 -3.73 20.26 -7.42
CA GLU A 31 -3.54 18.97 -8.09
C GLU A 31 -3.22 17.85 -7.09
N ALA A 32 -2.39 18.12 -6.09
CA ALA A 32 -2.03 17.13 -5.07
C ALA A 32 -3.21 16.79 -4.14
N LEU A 33 -4.00 17.78 -3.72
CA LEU A 33 -5.19 17.57 -2.90
C LEU A 33 -6.27 16.77 -3.65
N GLU A 34 -6.50 17.10 -4.91
CA GLU A 34 -7.43 16.35 -5.78
C GLU A 34 -7.01 14.88 -5.92
N HIS A 35 -5.71 14.60 -6.10
CA HIS A 35 -5.18 13.23 -6.21
C HIS A 35 -5.38 12.39 -4.95
N VAL A 36 -5.44 13.01 -3.78
CA VAL A 36 -5.73 12.31 -2.53
C VAL A 36 -7.21 12.37 -2.14
N GLY A 37 -8.10 12.83 -3.05
CA GLY A 37 -9.55 12.86 -2.85
C GLY A 37 -10.00 13.89 -1.83
N LEU A 38 -9.31 15.02 -1.71
CA LEU A 38 -9.70 16.16 -0.87
C LEU A 38 -10.07 17.34 -1.78
N ASP A 39 -11.36 17.68 -1.80
CA ASP A 39 -11.91 18.78 -2.57
C ASP A 39 -11.71 20.16 -1.90
N GLU A 40 -12.14 21.23 -2.57
CA GLU A 40 -11.98 22.61 -2.11
C GLU A 40 -12.64 22.90 -0.75
N SER A 41 -13.62 22.09 -0.32
CA SER A 41 -14.28 22.27 0.98
C SER A 41 -13.35 22.02 2.17
N TYR A 42 -12.21 21.37 1.92
CA TYR A 42 -11.19 21.10 2.93
C TYR A 42 -10.11 22.16 3.00
N TYR A 43 -9.95 23.00 1.99
CA TYR A 43 -8.79 23.91 1.86
C TYR A 43 -8.63 24.87 3.04
N ALA A 44 -9.73 25.48 3.48
CA ALA A 44 -9.75 26.45 4.58
C ALA A 44 -9.88 25.80 5.97
N LYS A 45 -10.02 24.46 6.05
CA LYS A 45 -10.14 23.78 7.35
C LYS A 45 -8.80 23.75 8.06
N SER A 46 -8.86 23.88 9.38
CA SER A 46 -7.69 23.61 10.21
C SER A 46 -7.32 22.13 10.16
N PRO A 47 -6.03 21.76 10.09
CA PRO A 47 -5.61 20.37 10.22
C PRO A 47 -6.14 19.66 11.48
N PHE A 48 -6.45 20.41 12.53
CA PHE A 48 -6.99 19.86 13.78
C PHE A 48 -8.45 19.38 13.65
N GLU A 49 -9.20 19.91 12.68
CA GLU A 49 -10.60 19.54 12.42
C GLU A 49 -10.74 18.28 11.58
N LEU A 50 -9.62 17.75 11.08
CA LEU A 50 -9.60 16.60 10.19
C LEU A 50 -9.59 15.27 10.96
N SER A 51 -10.23 14.24 10.38
CA SER A 51 -10.07 12.86 10.83
C SER A 51 -8.63 12.37 10.61
N GLY A 52 -8.25 11.26 11.25
CA GLY A 52 -6.92 10.66 11.09
C GLY A 52 -6.58 10.34 9.62
N GLY A 53 -7.54 9.77 8.88
CA GLY A 53 -7.38 9.48 7.46
C GLY A 53 -7.23 10.74 6.61
N GLN A 54 -8.01 11.78 6.88
CA GLN A 54 -7.90 13.06 6.19
C GLN A 54 -6.54 13.74 6.46
N LYS A 55 -6.07 13.74 7.71
CA LYS A 55 -4.71 14.23 8.06
C LYS A 55 -3.63 13.52 7.27
N ARG A 56 -3.75 12.20 7.13
CA ARG A 56 -2.82 11.37 6.35
C ARG A 56 -2.82 11.75 4.88
N ARG A 57 -4.00 11.95 4.29
CA ARG A 57 -4.15 12.39 2.90
C ARG A 57 -3.53 13.77 2.67
N VAL A 58 -3.73 14.72 3.59
CA VAL A 58 -3.08 16.04 3.52
C VAL A 58 -1.56 15.92 3.59
N ALA A 59 -1.03 15.09 4.49
CA ALA A 59 0.42 14.87 4.59
C ALA A 59 1.01 14.26 3.30
N ILE A 60 0.31 13.31 2.68
CA ILE A 60 0.71 12.73 1.38
C ILE A 60 0.65 13.81 0.29
N ALA A 61 -0.42 14.62 0.24
CA ALA A 61 -0.56 15.71 -0.72
C ALA A 61 0.58 16.74 -0.60
N GLY A 62 0.99 17.11 0.62
CA GLY A 62 2.10 18.02 0.86
C GLY A 62 3.43 17.52 0.27
N VAL A 63 3.67 16.21 0.31
CA VAL A 63 4.85 15.62 -0.34
C VAL A 63 4.66 15.55 -1.86
N LEU A 64 3.48 15.16 -2.34
CA LEU A 64 3.18 15.06 -3.77
C LEU A 64 3.27 16.41 -4.49
N ALA A 65 2.88 17.50 -3.84
CA ALA A 65 2.98 18.85 -4.37
C ALA A 65 4.43 19.27 -4.73
N MET A 66 5.42 18.64 -4.09
CA MET A 66 6.84 18.82 -4.43
C MET A 66 7.26 18.08 -5.71
N ASN A 67 6.36 17.33 -6.35
CA ASN A 67 6.59 16.52 -7.54
C ASN A 67 7.78 15.55 -7.40
N PRO A 68 7.79 14.65 -6.41
CA PRO A 68 8.90 13.76 -6.17
C PRO A 68 8.99 12.67 -7.26
N LYS A 69 10.21 12.20 -7.56
CA LYS A 69 10.42 11.01 -8.40
C LYS A 69 10.26 9.70 -7.60
N VAL A 70 10.52 9.76 -6.31
CA VAL A 70 10.40 8.63 -5.37
C VAL A 70 9.61 9.10 -4.16
N LEU A 71 8.58 8.35 -3.80
CA LEU A 71 7.76 8.56 -2.61
C LEU A 71 7.98 7.39 -1.65
N ILE A 72 8.46 7.70 -0.44
CA ILE A 72 8.63 6.71 0.63
C ILE A 72 7.52 6.90 1.65
N LEU A 73 6.76 5.85 1.89
CA LEU A 73 5.64 5.83 2.81
C LEU A 73 5.91 4.80 3.92
N ASP A 74 6.09 5.30 5.13
CA ASP A 74 6.32 4.47 6.31
C ASP A 74 5.01 4.32 7.08
N GLU A 75 4.51 3.07 7.12
CA GLU A 75 3.24 2.69 7.75
C GLU A 75 2.06 3.61 7.38
N PRO A 76 1.76 3.82 6.09
CA PRO A 76 0.76 4.82 5.67
C PRO A 76 -0.66 4.48 6.11
N THR A 77 -0.93 3.25 6.52
CA THR A 77 -2.25 2.76 6.93
C THR A 77 -2.39 2.58 8.44
N ALA A 78 -1.35 2.88 9.22
CA ALA A 78 -1.38 2.70 10.67
C ALA A 78 -2.50 3.52 11.33
N GLY A 79 -3.31 2.84 12.15
CA GLY A 79 -4.40 3.48 12.91
C GLY A 79 -5.65 3.84 12.10
N LEU A 80 -5.75 3.38 10.84
CA LEU A 80 -6.95 3.51 10.03
C LEU A 80 -7.86 2.28 10.17
N ASP A 81 -9.16 2.50 9.99
CA ASP A 81 -10.10 1.41 9.79
C ASP A 81 -9.87 0.70 8.44
N PRO A 82 -10.44 -0.50 8.23
CA PRO A 82 -10.21 -1.25 6.99
C PRO A 82 -10.55 -0.47 5.72
N MET A 83 -11.66 0.30 5.72
CA MET A 83 -12.08 1.07 4.55
C MET A 83 -11.12 2.22 4.25
N GLY A 84 -10.73 2.99 5.25
CA GLY A 84 -9.76 4.08 5.09
C GLY A 84 -8.37 3.60 4.68
N ARG A 85 -8.00 2.37 5.08
CA ARG A 85 -6.77 1.69 4.67
C ARG A 85 -6.78 1.37 3.18
N ASP A 86 -7.85 0.68 2.69
CA ASP A 86 -7.98 0.34 1.28
C ASP A 86 -8.02 1.60 0.40
N GLU A 87 -8.77 2.62 0.80
CA GLU A 87 -8.84 3.89 0.08
C GLU A 87 -7.48 4.56 -0.10
N ILE A 88 -6.64 4.59 0.94
CA ILE A 88 -5.29 5.19 0.85
C ILE A 88 -4.38 4.35 -0.05
N LEU A 89 -4.40 3.03 0.07
CA LEU A 89 -3.56 2.16 -0.74
C LEU A 89 -3.97 2.18 -2.22
N ASP A 90 -5.27 2.21 -2.52
CA ASP A 90 -5.78 2.36 -3.88
C ASP A 90 -5.37 3.71 -4.50
N GLN A 91 -5.40 4.79 -3.72
CA GLN A 91 -4.90 6.10 -4.17
C GLN A 91 -3.40 6.08 -4.45
N ILE A 92 -2.61 5.44 -3.58
CA ILE A 92 -1.16 5.27 -3.77
C ILE A 92 -0.87 4.47 -5.04
N ALA A 93 -1.59 3.36 -5.27
CA ALA A 93 -1.46 2.54 -6.46
C ALA A 93 -1.84 3.33 -7.74
N SER A 94 -2.92 4.11 -7.68
CA SER A 94 -3.33 5.01 -8.76
C SER A 94 -2.26 6.06 -9.10
N LEU A 95 -1.62 6.64 -8.09
CA LEU A 95 -0.51 7.59 -8.28
C LEU A 95 0.68 6.95 -8.99
N HIS A 96 1.04 5.72 -8.61
CA HIS A 96 2.09 4.96 -9.30
C HIS A 96 1.74 4.75 -10.77
N ALA A 97 0.54 4.25 -11.05
CA ALA A 97 0.08 3.94 -12.40
C ALA A 97 -0.03 5.19 -13.31
N THR A 98 -0.51 6.32 -12.77
CA THR A 98 -0.80 7.53 -13.57
C THR A 98 0.37 8.48 -13.72
N ARG A 99 1.23 8.59 -12.69
CA ARG A 99 2.35 9.54 -12.68
C ARG A 99 3.73 8.88 -12.86
N GLY A 100 3.82 7.56 -12.84
CA GLY A 100 5.10 6.83 -12.94
C GLY A 100 6.05 7.11 -11.77
N ILE A 101 5.52 7.53 -10.61
CA ILE A 101 6.32 7.77 -9.41
C ILE A 101 6.75 6.43 -8.83
N THR A 102 8.03 6.27 -8.50
CA THR A 102 8.48 5.11 -7.74
C THR A 102 7.97 5.20 -6.30
N ILE A 103 7.25 4.18 -5.83
CA ILE A 103 6.74 4.16 -4.46
C ILE A 103 7.47 3.08 -3.67
N ILE A 104 7.98 3.46 -2.51
CA ILE A 104 8.54 2.55 -1.52
C ILE A 104 7.58 2.52 -0.33
N LEU A 105 6.92 1.38 -0.15
CA LEU A 105 5.99 1.15 0.95
C LEU A 105 6.69 0.36 2.04
N VAL A 106 6.80 0.94 3.23
CA VAL A 106 7.23 0.22 4.43
C VAL A 106 5.98 -0.15 5.22
N SER A 107 5.75 -1.44 5.41
CA SER A 107 4.57 -1.96 6.11
C SER A 107 4.87 -3.31 6.76
N HIS A 108 4.14 -3.61 7.83
CA HIS A 108 4.09 -4.93 8.46
C HIS A 108 2.82 -5.72 8.09
N SER A 109 1.96 -5.16 7.24
CA SER A 109 0.78 -5.86 6.72
C SER A 109 1.14 -6.68 5.49
N MET A 110 1.23 -7.98 5.65
CA MET A 110 1.60 -8.89 4.56
C MET A 110 0.51 -8.96 3.48
N GLU A 111 -0.75 -8.78 3.85
CA GLU A 111 -1.88 -8.71 2.93
C GLU A 111 -1.79 -7.49 2.00
N ASP A 112 -1.44 -6.32 2.56
CA ASP A 112 -1.26 -5.11 1.75
C ASP A 112 -0.08 -5.26 0.79
N ILE A 113 1.04 -5.77 1.31
CA ILE A 113 2.22 -6.03 0.51
C ILE A 113 1.90 -7.03 -0.61
N ALA A 114 1.18 -8.12 -0.33
CA ALA A 114 0.80 -9.10 -1.34
C ALA A 114 -0.09 -8.51 -2.45
N LYS A 115 -0.96 -7.54 -2.09
CA LYS A 115 -1.94 -6.93 -3.00
C LYS A 115 -1.37 -5.79 -3.85
N TYR A 116 -0.49 -4.96 -3.27
CA TYR A 116 -0.17 -3.65 -3.86
C TYR A 116 1.26 -3.51 -4.39
N VAL A 117 2.20 -4.40 -4.07
CA VAL A 117 3.58 -4.24 -4.50
C VAL A 117 4.02 -5.27 -5.54
N GLU A 118 4.93 -4.88 -6.41
CA GLU A 118 5.51 -5.75 -7.45
C GLU A 118 6.82 -6.40 -7.00
N ARG A 119 7.48 -5.82 -6.00
CA ARG A 119 8.78 -6.27 -5.48
C ARG A 119 8.83 -6.08 -3.97
N ILE A 120 9.37 -7.07 -3.27
CA ILE A 120 9.59 -7.05 -1.83
C ILE A 120 11.09 -7.09 -1.55
N ILE A 121 11.53 -6.19 -0.66
CA ILE A 121 12.86 -6.23 -0.07
C ILE A 121 12.68 -6.49 1.42
N VAL A 122 13.15 -7.63 1.90
CA VAL A 122 13.12 -7.98 3.33
C VAL A 122 14.44 -7.61 3.97
N MET A 123 14.37 -6.81 5.02
CA MET A 123 15.52 -6.41 5.82
C MET A 123 15.50 -7.12 7.18
N ASN A 124 16.62 -7.72 7.56
CA ASN A 124 16.80 -8.33 8.86
C ASN A 124 18.16 -7.95 9.45
N HIS A 125 18.17 -7.36 10.64
CA HIS A 125 19.40 -6.87 11.31
C HIS A 125 20.31 -6.01 10.40
N GLY A 126 19.73 -5.13 9.59
CA GLY A 126 20.46 -4.24 8.68
C GLY A 126 20.97 -4.91 7.40
N VAL A 127 20.67 -6.18 7.18
CA VAL A 127 21.06 -6.94 5.97
C VAL A 127 19.83 -7.24 5.13
N LYS A 128 19.99 -7.13 3.81
CA LYS A 128 18.96 -7.53 2.85
C LYS A 128 18.91 -9.07 2.79
N THR A 129 17.80 -9.67 3.26
CA THR A 129 17.62 -11.13 3.32
C THR A 129 16.95 -11.67 2.06
N PHE A 130 15.87 -10.99 1.61
CA PHE A 130 15.16 -11.34 0.36
C PHE A 130 15.00 -10.09 -0.51
N ASP A 131 14.91 -10.32 -1.82
CA ASP A 131 14.69 -9.29 -2.82
C ASP A 131 14.12 -9.93 -4.09
N ASP A 132 12.80 -10.04 -4.18
CA ASP A 132 12.13 -10.66 -5.32
C ASP A 132 10.64 -10.25 -5.37
N THR A 133 9.87 -10.86 -6.27
CA THR A 133 8.41 -10.69 -6.36
C THR A 133 7.70 -11.24 -5.11
N PRO A 134 6.49 -10.74 -4.78
CA PRO A 134 5.74 -11.22 -3.61
C PRO A 134 5.57 -12.74 -3.57
N LYS A 135 5.21 -13.38 -4.68
CA LYS A 135 5.04 -14.85 -4.74
C LYS A 135 6.29 -15.60 -4.36
N LYS A 136 7.45 -15.18 -4.84
CA LYS A 136 8.72 -15.83 -4.52
C LYS A 136 9.15 -15.59 -3.09
N VAL A 137 8.97 -14.38 -2.57
CA VAL A 137 9.31 -14.08 -1.18
C VAL A 137 8.40 -14.86 -0.22
N PHE A 138 7.10 -14.90 -0.46
CA PHE A 138 6.15 -15.61 0.40
C PHE A 138 6.23 -17.14 0.27
N ALA A 139 6.80 -17.68 -0.80
CA ALA A 139 7.15 -19.10 -0.87
C ALA A 139 8.15 -19.52 0.23
N HIS A 140 8.95 -18.58 0.74
CA HIS A 140 9.88 -18.75 1.86
C HIS A 140 9.24 -18.45 3.23
N TYR A 141 7.94 -18.72 3.42
CA TYR A 141 7.20 -18.34 4.62
C TYR A 141 7.82 -18.88 5.92
N LYS A 142 8.40 -20.07 5.91
CA LYS A 142 9.09 -20.65 7.08
C LYS A 142 10.37 -19.89 7.47
N GLU A 143 11.13 -19.44 6.46
CA GLU A 143 12.31 -18.60 6.69
C GLU A 143 11.92 -17.19 7.15
N LEU A 144 10.80 -16.65 6.64
CA LEU A 144 10.24 -15.39 7.13
C LEU A 144 9.83 -15.50 8.60
N GLU A 145 9.16 -16.59 9.00
CA GLU A 145 8.80 -16.86 10.41
C GLU A 145 10.04 -16.94 11.31
N ALA A 146 11.11 -17.58 10.85
CA ALA A 146 12.35 -17.70 11.59
C ALA A 146 13.00 -16.35 11.93
N ILE A 147 12.69 -15.31 11.16
CA ILE A 147 13.16 -13.92 11.41
C ILE A 147 12.07 -13.02 12.00
N GLY A 148 10.94 -13.61 12.43
CA GLY A 148 9.84 -12.89 13.09
C GLY A 148 8.87 -12.16 12.15
N LEU A 149 8.88 -12.49 10.86
CA LEU A 149 7.90 -12.00 9.87
C LEU A 149 6.86 -13.10 9.58
N ALA A 150 5.68 -12.68 9.11
CA ALA A 150 4.66 -13.60 8.63
C ALA A 150 4.59 -13.60 7.10
N ALA A 151 3.84 -14.54 6.53
CA ALA A 151 3.32 -14.46 5.17
C ALA A 151 1.82 -14.08 5.22
N PRO A 152 1.16 -13.77 4.09
CA PRO A 152 -0.29 -13.64 4.04
C PRO A 152 -0.99 -14.88 4.56
N GLN A 153 -2.13 -14.73 5.24
CA GLN A 153 -2.89 -15.86 5.78
C GLN A 153 -3.24 -16.91 4.72
N ILE A 154 -3.49 -16.46 3.50
CA ILE A 154 -3.77 -17.33 2.36
C ILE A 154 -2.62 -18.32 2.11
N THR A 155 -1.37 -17.92 2.23
CA THR A 155 -0.21 -18.80 2.06
C THR A 155 -0.29 -20.01 3.00
N TYR A 156 -0.60 -19.79 4.26
CA TYR A 156 -0.75 -20.88 5.26
C TYR A 156 -1.94 -21.78 4.95
N ILE A 157 -3.07 -21.22 4.53
CA ILE A 157 -4.28 -21.96 4.18
C ILE A 157 -4.01 -22.89 2.99
N MET A 158 -3.35 -22.38 1.95
CA MET A 158 -3.07 -23.15 0.74
C MET A 158 -2.11 -24.32 1.03
N HIS A 159 -1.06 -24.10 1.81
CA HIS A 159 -0.18 -25.18 2.26
C HIS A 159 -0.89 -26.22 3.13
N ALA A 160 -1.77 -25.80 4.05
CA ALA A 160 -2.55 -26.71 4.86
C ALA A 160 -3.54 -27.55 4.03
N LEU A 161 -4.09 -27.03 2.96
CA LEU A 161 -4.95 -27.75 2.03
C LEU A 161 -4.15 -28.78 1.20
N GLU A 162 -2.96 -28.41 0.72
CA GLU A 162 -2.04 -29.32 0.05
C GLU A 162 -1.65 -30.50 0.95
N GLU A 163 -1.27 -30.25 2.20
CA GLU A 163 -0.95 -31.28 3.19
C GLU A 163 -2.12 -32.24 3.46
N LYS A 164 -3.36 -31.78 3.27
CA LYS A 164 -4.58 -32.61 3.36
C LYS A 164 -4.91 -33.33 2.05
N GLY A 165 -4.05 -33.23 1.05
CA GLY A 165 -4.20 -33.93 -0.22
C GLY A 165 -5.13 -33.25 -1.23
N LEU A 166 -5.34 -31.94 -1.11
CA LEU A 166 -6.02 -31.16 -2.13
C LEU A 166 -4.98 -30.57 -3.10
N ASP A 167 -5.16 -30.83 -4.40
CA ASP A 167 -4.24 -30.37 -5.46
C ASP A 167 -4.45 -28.86 -5.74
N VAL A 168 -3.89 -28.00 -4.88
CA VAL A 168 -4.04 -26.53 -4.93
C VAL A 168 -2.71 -25.85 -5.26
N ASP A 169 -2.79 -24.66 -5.84
CA ASP A 169 -1.63 -23.80 -6.10
C ASP A 169 -1.18 -23.08 -4.82
N THR A 170 -0.13 -23.60 -4.19
CA THR A 170 0.45 -23.01 -2.95
C THR A 170 1.15 -21.66 -3.19
N SER A 171 1.33 -21.24 -4.45
CA SER A 171 1.87 -19.92 -4.78
C SER A 171 0.85 -18.78 -4.70
N ALA A 172 -0.43 -19.09 -4.41
CA ALA A 172 -1.47 -18.09 -4.22
C ALA A 172 -1.19 -17.23 -2.98
N ILE A 173 -1.22 -15.91 -3.14
CA ILE A 173 -0.91 -14.93 -2.08
C ILE A 173 -2.08 -14.02 -1.73
N ASN A 174 -3.22 -14.15 -2.44
CA ASN A 174 -4.44 -13.39 -2.18
C ASN A 174 -5.69 -14.28 -2.30
N VAL A 175 -6.83 -13.75 -1.84
CA VAL A 175 -8.10 -14.50 -1.76
C VAL A 175 -8.60 -14.92 -3.15
N ASP A 176 -8.44 -14.09 -4.16
CA ASP A 176 -8.96 -14.36 -5.50
C ASP A 176 -8.20 -15.53 -6.16
N GLU A 177 -6.87 -15.53 -6.08
CA GLU A 177 -6.03 -16.63 -6.55
C GLU A 177 -6.32 -17.93 -5.81
N ALA A 178 -6.44 -17.87 -4.48
CA ALA A 178 -6.75 -19.03 -3.67
C ALA A 178 -8.14 -19.61 -4.00
N THR A 179 -9.15 -18.75 -4.15
CA THR A 179 -10.50 -19.16 -4.49
C THR A 179 -10.53 -19.87 -5.84
N ALA A 180 -9.87 -19.30 -6.85
CA ALA A 180 -9.78 -19.91 -8.17
C ALA A 180 -9.13 -21.30 -8.12
N SER A 181 -8.01 -21.43 -7.41
CA SER A 181 -7.28 -22.69 -7.26
C SER A 181 -8.08 -23.75 -6.50
N ILE A 182 -8.71 -23.39 -5.38
CA ILE A 182 -9.55 -24.30 -4.60
C ILE A 182 -10.74 -24.81 -5.40
N LEU A 183 -11.46 -23.93 -6.10
CA LEU A 183 -12.59 -24.33 -6.94
C LEU A 183 -12.18 -25.27 -8.06
N GLN A 184 -11.01 -25.03 -8.68
CA GLN A 184 -10.47 -25.93 -9.69
C GLN A 184 -10.14 -27.31 -9.11
N ALA A 185 -9.50 -27.37 -7.96
CA ALA A 185 -9.13 -28.62 -7.31
C ALA A 185 -10.38 -29.44 -6.89
N LEU A 186 -11.43 -28.79 -6.40
CA LEU A 186 -12.68 -29.45 -6.02
C LEU A 186 -13.41 -30.03 -7.23
N ARG A 187 -13.50 -29.30 -8.35
CA ARG A 187 -14.12 -29.80 -9.59
C ARG A 187 -13.39 -31.02 -10.13
N LYS A 188 -12.06 -30.99 -10.17
CA LYS A 188 -11.24 -32.14 -10.60
C LYS A 188 -11.53 -33.37 -9.75
N LYS A 189 -11.62 -33.20 -8.43
CA LYS A 189 -11.90 -34.30 -7.50
C LYS A 189 -13.30 -34.90 -7.67
N GLU A 190 -14.29 -34.09 -8.05
CA GLU A 190 -15.66 -34.56 -8.37
C GLU A 190 -15.71 -35.34 -9.71
N GLU A 191 -14.86 -34.99 -10.67
CA GLU A 191 -14.75 -35.69 -11.95
C GLU A 191 -14.06 -37.05 -11.81
N ASP A 192 -13.03 -37.13 -10.97
CA ASP A 192 -12.29 -38.36 -10.67
C ASP A 192 -13.10 -39.40 -9.87
N HIS A 193 -14.20 -38.99 -9.23
CA HIS A 193 -15.10 -39.86 -8.46
C HIS A 193 -16.36 -40.29 -9.22
N LYS A 194 -16.50 -39.94 -10.49
CA LYS A 194 -17.58 -40.36 -11.41
C LYS A 194 -17.12 -41.46 -12.37
#